data_f86e7639dd47fd92a5a113256c5c2215
#
_entry.id   f86e7639dd47fd92a5a113256c5c2215
#
_cell.length_a   1.000
_cell.length_b   1.000
_cell.length_c   1.000
_cell.angle_alpha   90.00
_cell.angle_beta   90.00
_cell.angle_gamma   90.00
#
_symmetry.space_group_name_H-M   'P 1'
#
loop_
_entity.id
_entity.type
_entity.pdbx_description
1 polymer ?
#
loop_
_entity_poly.entity_id
_entity_poly.type
_entity_poly.pdbx_seq_one_letter_code
_entity_poly.pdbx_strand_id
1 'polypeptide(L)'
;RNLIKMKIGKDEDYFLNECRIEKIFRTLETEVLINDEYFENYSGNGLIFSSPTGSTAYCRSLNGPIINFHQSGFLMGEIAPIISSVSNSLNSFLLLSDKDKVTLKGDFNMCSIGGDHFNFIVTKQKIEEIEISLSDKKVVLAHYKKFDFYEKLKNSFIKRS
;
A
#
# COMPACT_ATOMS: atom_id res chain seq x y z
N ARG A 1 -6.33 9.33 12.19
CA ARG A 1 -5.73 8.29 11.34
C ARG A 1 -5.03 8.93 10.17
N ASN A 2 -3.82 8.49 9.86
CA ASN A 2 -3.11 8.91 8.67
C ASN A 2 -3.75 8.27 7.43
N LEU A 3 -3.69 8.97 6.30
CA LEU A 3 -4.14 8.49 5.00
C LEU A 3 -2.94 8.21 4.11
N ILE A 4 -3.02 7.18 3.29
CA ILE A 4 -2.12 7.03 2.15
C ILE A 4 -2.58 8.01 1.07
N LYS A 5 -1.64 8.74 0.53
CA LYS A 5 -1.84 9.59 -0.66
C LYS A 5 -1.20 8.91 -1.86
N MET A 6 -1.97 8.74 -2.92
CA MET A 6 -1.49 8.31 -4.23
C MET A 6 -1.67 9.46 -5.21
N LYS A 7 -0.65 9.77 -5.99
CA LYS A 7 -0.67 10.81 -7.00
C LYS A 7 -0.31 10.24 -8.36
N ILE A 8 -1.13 10.56 -9.35
CA ILE A 8 -0.95 10.18 -10.75
C ILE A 8 -1.07 11.44 -11.59
N GLY A 9 0.04 11.93 -12.11
CA GLY A 9 0.07 13.21 -12.80
C GLY A 9 -0.38 14.38 -11.89
N LYS A 10 -1.55 14.95 -12.17
CA LYS A 10 -2.14 16.05 -11.35
C LYS A 10 -3.19 15.58 -10.37
N ASP A 11 -3.66 14.34 -10.50
CA ASP A 11 -4.74 13.80 -9.68
C ASP A 11 -4.18 13.18 -8.41
N GLU A 12 -4.90 13.37 -7.30
CA GLU A 12 -4.55 12.84 -5.98
C GLU A 12 -5.74 12.11 -5.37
N ASP A 13 -5.50 10.86 -4.94
CA ASP A 13 -6.46 10.06 -4.18
C ASP A 13 -5.94 9.76 -2.77
N TYR A 14 -6.86 9.53 -1.84
CA TYR A 14 -6.55 9.33 -0.42
C TYR A 14 -7.25 8.09 0.11
N PHE A 15 -6.50 7.22 0.80
CA PHE A 15 -6.97 5.92 1.28
C PHE A 15 -6.76 5.78 2.78
N LEU A 16 -7.78 5.28 3.48
CA LEU A 16 -7.73 5.09 4.93
C LEU A 16 -6.98 3.80 5.29
N ASN A 17 -7.27 2.71 4.58
CA ASN A 17 -6.62 1.43 4.82
C ASN A 17 -5.39 1.27 3.94
N GLU A 18 -5.59 1.07 2.64
CA GLU A 18 -4.52 0.79 1.69
C GLU A 18 -4.86 1.29 0.29
N CYS A 19 -3.82 1.49 -0.53
CA CYS A 19 -3.94 1.52 -1.97
C CYS A 19 -3.13 0.39 -2.60
N ARG A 20 -3.54 -0.01 -3.81
CA ARG A 20 -2.96 -1.14 -4.54
C ARG A 20 -2.79 -0.80 -6.01
N ILE A 21 -1.74 -1.35 -6.59
CA ILE A 21 -1.51 -1.36 -8.03
C ILE A 21 -1.32 -2.83 -8.40
N GLU A 22 -2.29 -3.42 -9.10
CA GLU A 22 -2.29 -4.83 -9.44
C GLU A 22 -2.49 -5.02 -10.95
N LYS A 23 -1.63 -5.80 -11.60
CA LYS A 23 -1.77 -6.14 -13.02
C LYS A 23 -2.91 -7.14 -13.18
N ILE A 24 -3.83 -6.89 -14.12
CA ILE A 24 -4.96 -7.77 -14.39
C ILE A 24 -4.52 -9.00 -15.20
N PHE A 25 -3.64 -8.77 -16.17
CA PHE A 25 -3.07 -9.83 -17.00
C PHE A 25 -1.55 -9.69 -17.02
N ARG A 26 -0.85 -10.82 -16.98
CA ARG A 26 0.61 -10.89 -16.94
C ARG A 26 1.17 -10.32 -15.64
N THR A 27 2.43 -10.00 -15.65
CA THR A 27 3.21 -9.50 -14.52
C THR A 27 3.28 -7.98 -14.56
N LEU A 28 3.18 -7.33 -13.43
CA LEU A 28 3.58 -5.94 -13.25
C LEU A 28 5.10 -5.89 -13.15
N GLU A 29 5.71 -5.14 -14.04
CA GLU A 29 7.12 -4.79 -13.96
C GLU A 29 7.23 -3.29 -13.74
N THR A 30 7.89 -2.88 -12.67
CA THR A 30 8.03 -1.47 -12.32
C THR A 30 9.32 -1.21 -11.57
N GLU A 31 9.98 -0.12 -11.90
CA GLU A 31 11.07 0.43 -11.11
C GLU A 31 10.48 1.09 -9.86
N VAL A 32 11.02 0.76 -8.71
CA VAL A 32 10.65 1.34 -7.42
C VAL A 32 11.77 2.27 -6.96
N LEU A 33 11.42 3.52 -6.68
CA LEU A 33 12.32 4.49 -6.07
C LEU A 33 11.78 4.86 -4.69
N ILE A 34 12.67 5.02 -3.72
CA ILE A 34 12.35 5.56 -2.40
C ILE A 34 13.15 6.85 -2.21
N ASN A 35 12.45 7.96 -1.97
CA ASN A 35 13.04 9.29 -1.85
C ASN A 35 13.88 9.68 -3.07
N ASP A 36 13.38 9.34 -4.26
CA ASP A 36 13.99 9.55 -5.57
C ASP A 36 15.26 8.72 -5.84
N GLU A 37 15.64 7.83 -4.91
CA GLU A 37 16.75 6.89 -5.10
C GLU A 37 16.22 5.52 -5.54
N TYR A 38 16.90 4.89 -6.50
CA TYR A 38 16.57 3.56 -6.98
C TYR A 38 16.62 2.54 -5.83
N PHE A 39 15.56 1.77 -5.68
CA PHE A 39 15.47 0.72 -4.67
C PHE A 39 15.49 -0.67 -5.31
N GLU A 40 14.54 -0.96 -6.22
CA GLU A 40 14.46 -2.27 -6.89
C GLU A 40 13.72 -2.21 -8.23
N ASN A 41 13.89 -3.25 -9.04
CA ASN A 41 13.00 -3.56 -10.14
C ASN A 41 12.04 -4.67 -9.69
N TYR A 42 10.83 -4.26 -9.33
CA TYR A 42 9.78 -5.18 -8.92
C TYR A 42 9.19 -5.91 -10.12
N SER A 43 8.96 -7.22 -9.95
CA SER A 43 8.20 -8.06 -10.89
C SER A 43 7.28 -8.99 -10.12
N GLY A 44 5.98 -8.93 -10.35
CA GLY A 44 4.99 -9.72 -9.63
C GLY A 44 3.55 -9.36 -10.00
N ASN A 45 2.59 -9.73 -9.17
CA ASN A 45 1.19 -9.41 -9.43
C ASN A 45 0.86 -7.94 -9.12
N GLY A 46 1.54 -7.32 -8.17
CA GLY A 46 1.26 -5.95 -7.78
C GLY A 46 1.98 -5.50 -6.51
N LEU A 47 1.72 -4.25 -6.16
CA LEU A 47 2.22 -3.62 -4.94
C LEU A 47 1.06 -3.09 -4.10
N ILE A 48 1.20 -3.18 -2.78
CA ILE A 48 0.26 -2.64 -1.80
C ILE A 48 0.97 -1.65 -0.89
N PHE A 49 0.30 -0.55 -0.62
CA PHE A 49 0.75 0.46 0.34
C PHE A 49 -0.32 0.64 1.40
N SER A 50 0.03 0.37 2.64
CA SER A 50 -0.94 0.31 3.73
C SER A 50 -0.60 1.28 4.86
N SER A 51 -1.61 2.00 5.32
CA SER A 51 -1.52 2.79 6.55
C SER A 51 -1.47 1.86 7.79
N PRO A 52 -1.08 2.37 8.96
CA PRO A 52 -1.22 1.59 10.19
C PRO A 52 -2.67 1.09 10.44
N THR A 53 -3.68 1.86 10.02
CA THR A 53 -5.08 1.42 10.11
C THR A 53 -5.36 0.23 9.19
N GLY A 54 -4.84 0.26 7.97
CA GLY A 54 -4.99 -0.80 6.97
C GLY A 54 -4.17 -2.06 7.25
N SER A 55 -3.19 -2.00 8.17
CA SER A 55 -2.38 -3.18 8.53
C SER A 55 -3.22 -4.37 9.05
N THR A 56 -4.44 -4.11 9.52
CA THR A 56 -5.41 -5.13 9.94
C THR A 56 -6.46 -5.48 8.87
N ALA A 57 -6.39 -4.86 7.68
CA ALA A 57 -7.26 -5.09 6.53
C ALA A 57 -6.61 -6.06 5.52
N TYR A 58 -6.60 -5.71 4.25
CA TYR A 58 -6.07 -6.59 3.18
C TYR A 58 -4.57 -6.87 3.33
N CYS A 59 -3.80 -5.91 3.82
CA CYS A 59 -2.38 -6.09 4.14
C CYS A 59 -2.13 -7.32 5.03
N ARG A 60 -3.00 -7.55 6.05
CA ARG A 60 -2.94 -8.74 6.91
C ARG A 60 -3.16 -10.03 6.14
N SER A 61 -4.05 -10.04 5.14
CA SER A 61 -4.31 -11.22 4.30
C SER A 61 -3.11 -11.62 3.44
N LEU A 62 -2.20 -10.68 3.22
CA LEU A 62 -0.92 -10.88 2.55
C LEU A 62 0.23 -11.18 3.53
N ASN A 63 -0.08 -11.54 4.78
CA ASN A 63 0.88 -11.75 5.87
C ASN A 63 1.69 -10.51 6.26
N GLY A 64 1.18 -9.31 5.97
CA GLY A 64 1.77 -8.06 6.43
C GLY A 64 1.72 -7.92 7.95
N PRO A 65 2.66 -7.20 8.56
CA PRO A 65 2.69 -6.98 10.00
C PRO A 65 1.53 -6.11 10.46
N ILE A 66 1.02 -6.39 11.65
CA ILE A 66 0.04 -5.53 12.31
C ILE A 66 0.78 -4.37 12.98
N ILE A 67 0.40 -3.15 12.61
CA ILE A 67 0.99 -1.92 13.15
C ILE A 67 -0.04 -1.21 14.03
N ASN A 68 0.41 -0.81 15.22
CA ASN A 68 -0.41 0.05 16.06
C ASN A 68 -0.63 1.39 15.37
N PHE A 69 -1.88 1.85 15.30
CA PHE A 69 -2.25 3.09 14.60
C PHE A 69 -1.68 4.37 15.23
N HIS A 70 -1.01 4.29 16.37
CA HIS A 70 -0.23 5.40 16.95
C HIS A 70 1.17 5.51 16.34
N GLN A 71 1.63 4.49 15.62
CA GLN A 71 2.89 4.55 14.91
C GLN A 71 2.77 5.43 13.68
N SER A 72 3.82 6.20 13.43
CA SER A 72 3.98 6.97 12.19
C SER A 72 4.60 6.08 11.11
N GLY A 73 4.24 6.35 9.85
CA GLY A 73 4.77 5.60 8.71
C GLY A 73 3.70 4.79 8.00
N PHE A 74 4.12 4.07 6.97
CA PHE A 74 3.25 3.22 6.16
C PHE A 74 4.01 2.00 5.64
N LEU A 75 3.29 0.97 5.27
CA LEU A 75 3.86 -0.26 4.72
C LEU A 75 3.87 -0.20 3.20
N MET A 76 4.96 -0.65 2.60
CA MET A 76 5.01 -1.13 1.22
C MET A 76 5.11 -2.65 1.26
N GLY A 77 4.29 -3.35 0.49
CA GLY A 77 4.31 -4.79 0.38
C GLY A 77 4.19 -5.25 -1.07
N GLU A 78 4.80 -6.37 -1.36
CA GLU A 78 4.78 -7.02 -2.66
C GLU A 78 3.68 -8.08 -2.71
N ILE A 79 2.95 -8.12 -3.82
CA ILE A 79 1.89 -9.11 -4.05
C ILE A 79 2.41 -10.15 -5.04
N ALA A 80 2.64 -11.36 -4.55
CA ALA A 80 3.16 -12.49 -5.32
C ALA A 80 4.37 -12.10 -6.19
N PRO A 81 5.49 -11.67 -5.59
CA PRO A 81 6.70 -11.32 -6.34
C PRO A 81 7.26 -12.54 -7.05
N ILE A 82 7.86 -12.32 -8.22
CA ILE A 82 8.62 -13.35 -8.93
C ILE A 82 10.05 -13.29 -8.44
N ILE A 83 10.47 -14.39 -7.83
CA ILE A 83 11.85 -14.58 -7.39
C ILE A 83 12.52 -15.54 -8.35
N SER A 84 13.55 -15.08 -9.04
CA SER A 84 14.34 -15.89 -9.98
C SER A 84 15.80 -15.49 -9.91
N SER A 85 16.65 -16.22 -10.64
CA SER A 85 18.07 -15.86 -10.77
C SER A 85 18.29 -14.50 -11.46
N VAL A 86 17.28 -13.96 -12.11
CA VAL A 86 17.32 -12.70 -12.88
C VAL A 86 16.52 -11.57 -12.22
N SER A 87 15.57 -11.91 -11.35
CA SER A 87 14.71 -10.94 -10.65
C SER A 87 14.83 -11.17 -9.13
N ASN A 88 15.47 -10.26 -8.46
CA ASN A 88 15.54 -10.22 -7.00
C ASN A 88 14.58 -9.16 -6.50
N SER A 89 13.64 -9.58 -5.69
CA SER A 89 12.63 -8.75 -5.05
C SER A 89 12.86 -8.78 -3.55
N LEU A 90 12.46 -7.74 -2.81
CA LEU A 90 12.55 -7.70 -1.35
C LEU A 90 11.82 -8.88 -0.71
N ASN A 91 10.73 -9.34 -1.33
CA ASN A 91 9.88 -10.43 -0.87
C ASN A 91 9.46 -10.28 0.59
N SER A 92 9.17 -9.09 1.00
CA SER A 92 8.81 -8.74 2.37
C SER A 92 8.00 -7.44 2.40
N PHE A 93 7.40 -7.17 3.57
CA PHE A 93 6.87 -5.85 3.85
C PHE A 93 7.97 -4.94 4.38
N LEU A 94 8.03 -3.73 3.84
CA LEU A 94 8.90 -2.66 4.29
C LEU A 94 8.08 -1.60 5.04
N LEU A 95 8.48 -1.28 6.27
CA LEU A 95 7.92 -0.15 7.00
C LEU A 95 8.71 1.11 6.63
N LEU A 96 8.02 2.03 5.99
CA LEU A 96 8.51 3.34 5.58
C LEU A 96 8.15 4.39 6.62
N SER A 97 8.97 5.41 6.74
CA SER A 97 8.72 6.56 7.59
C SER A 97 7.58 7.45 7.04
N ASP A 98 7.04 8.32 7.87
CA ASP A 98 6.02 9.30 7.47
C ASP A 98 6.52 10.38 6.51
N LYS A 99 7.85 10.47 6.33
CA LYS A 99 8.50 11.41 5.41
C LYS A 99 8.91 10.78 4.08
N ASP A 100 8.83 9.45 4.01
CA ASP A 100 9.25 8.75 2.81
C ASP A 100 8.20 8.87 1.70
N LYS A 101 8.71 8.90 0.47
CA LYS A 101 7.95 8.89 -0.76
C LYS A 101 8.41 7.71 -1.61
N VAL A 102 7.45 6.94 -2.10
CA VAL A 102 7.70 5.89 -3.09
C VAL A 102 7.24 6.38 -4.45
N THR A 103 8.10 6.23 -5.45
CA THR A 103 7.77 6.52 -6.84
C THR A 103 7.91 5.22 -7.64
N LEU A 104 6.83 4.85 -8.32
CA LEU A 104 6.79 3.71 -9.22
C LEU A 104 6.89 4.21 -10.65
N LYS A 105 7.81 3.64 -11.45
CA LYS A 105 7.96 3.97 -12.86
C LYS A 105 7.81 2.73 -13.73
N GLY A 106 6.92 2.79 -14.72
CA GLY A 106 6.66 1.65 -15.60
C GLY A 106 5.44 1.81 -16.47
N ASP A 107 5.00 0.71 -17.07
CA ASP A 107 3.74 0.66 -17.83
C ASP A 107 2.61 0.08 -16.97
N PHE A 108 1.71 0.97 -16.55
CA PHE A 108 0.55 0.61 -15.75
C PHE A 108 -0.70 0.32 -16.58
N ASN A 109 -0.58 0.17 -17.90
CA ASN A 109 -1.71 -0.28 -18.73
C ASN A 109 -2.23 -1.64 -18.27
N MET A 110 -3.55 -1.81 -18.26
CA MET A 110 -4.23 -3.01 -17.72
C MET A 110 -3.88 -3.31 -16.25
N CYS A 111 -3.60 -2.27 -15.46
CA CYS A 111 -3.57 -2.37 -14.02
C CYS A 111 -4.92 -1.98 -13.41
N SER A 112 -5.31 -2.65 -12.35
CA SER A 112 -6.29 -2.17 -11.39
C SER A 112 -5.56 -1.30 -10.37
N ILE A 113 -5.94 -0.03 -10.27
CA ILE A 113 -5.36 0.93 -9.36
C ILE A 113 -6.45 1.45 -8.43
N GLY A 114 -6.19 1.53 -7.15
CA GLY A 114 -7.13 2.04 -6.17
C GLY A 114 -6.90 1.46 -4.79
N GLY A 115 -7.91 1.56 -3.93
CA GLY A 115 -7.81 1.04 -2.57
C GLY A 115 -9.11 1.25 -1.79
N ASP A 116 -9.13 0.79 -0.55
CA ASP A 116 -10.33 0.72 0.27
C ASP A 116 -11.45 0.03 -0.50
N HIS A 117 -12.45 0.76 -0.96
CA HIS A 117 -13.57 0.25 -1.77
C HIS A 117 -13.61 0.84 -3.20
N PHE A 118 -12.57 1.57 -3.59
CA PHE A 118 -12.51 2.27 -4.88
C PHE A 118 -11.36 1.72 -5.73
N ASN A 119 -11.68 1.32 -6.97
CA ASN A 119 -10.68 0.90 -7.95
C ASN A 119 -11.07 1.37 -9.35
N PHE A 120 -10.10 1.66 -10.19
CA PHE A 120 -10.26 1.85 -11.63
C PHE A 120 -9.25 1.01 -12.42
N ILE A 121 -9.59 0.73 -13.67
CA ILE A 121 -8.71 -0.04 -14.56
C ILE A 121 -8.11 0.93 -15.57
N VAL A 122 -6.80 0.91 -15.69
CA VAL A 122 -6.05 1.69 -16.66
C VAL A 122 -6.12 1.00 -18.02
N THR A 123 -6.89 1.57 -18.95
CA THR A 123 -7.08 0.96 -20.28
C THR A 123 -6.69 1.84 -21.45
N LYS A 124 -6.69 3.15 -21.28
CA LYS A 124 -6.49 4.11 -22.40
C LYS A 124 -5.53 5.24 -22.08
N GLN A 125 -5.26 5.49 -20.81
CA GLN A 125 -4.30 6.51 -20.40
C GLN A 125 -2.93 5.87 -20.24
N LYS A 126 -1.90 6.52 -20.78
CA LYS A 126 -0.53 6.14 -20.50
C LYS A 126 -0.15 6.70 -19.14
N ILE A 127 -0.15 5.86 -18.12
CA ILE A 127 0.40 6.17 -16.80
C ILE A 127 1.79 5.57 -16.78
N GLU A 128 2.80 6.40 -16.54
CA GLU A 128 4.19 5.99 -16.48
C GLU A 128 4.80 6.18 -15.09
N GLU A 129 4.12 6.96 -14.24
CA GLU A 129 4.60 7.26 -12.89
C GLU A 129 3.43 7.35 -11.91
N ILE A 130 3.63 6.75 -10.74
CA ILE A 130 2.71 6.81 -9.60
C ILE A 130 3.53 7.14 -8.35
N GLU A 131 3.16 8.20 -7.64
CA GLU A 131 3.79 8.56 -6.37
C GLU A 131 2.89 8.15 -5.19
N ILE A 132 3.49 7.57 -4.15
CA ILE A 132 2.81 7.18 -2.92
C ILE A 132 3.56 7.76 -1.71
N SER A 133 2.80 8.32 -0.77
CA SER A 133 3.31 8.88 0.47
C SER A 133 2.24 8.90 1.55
N LEU A 134 2.59 9.24 2.79
CA LEU A 134 1.56 9.65 3.75
C LEU A 134 1.07 11.06 3.44
N SER A 135 -0.23 11.25 3.64
CA SER A 135 -0.89 12.54 3.50
C SER A 135 -0.78 13.37 4.77
N ASP A 136 -0.71 14.70 4.62
CA ASP A 136 -0.91 15.64 5.73
C ASP A 136 -2.36 15.65 6.23
N LYS A 137 -3.31 15.24 5.39
CA LYS A 137 -4.71 15.08 5.76
C LYS A 137 -4.88 13.89 6.70
N LYS A 138 -5.74 14.05 7.70
CA LYS A 138 -6.01 13.01 8.71
C LYS A 138 -7.50 12.81 8.90
N VAL A 139 -7.90 11.57 9.15
CA VAL A 139 -9.25 11.25 9.62
C VAL A 139 -9.24 11.18 11.14
N VAL A 140 -10.14 11.93 11.76
CA VAL A 140 -10.37 11.90 13.22
C VAL A 140 -11.58 11.02 13.48
N LEU A 141 -11.37 9.94 14.25
CA LEU A 141 -12.44 9.04 14.68
C LEU A 141 -12.85 9.41 16.10
N ALA A 142 -14.13 9.74 16.29
CA ALA A 142 -14.70 9.96 17.62
C ALA A 142 -15.00 8.61 18.28
N HIS A 143 -14.51 8.41 19.49
CA HIS A 143 -14.80 7.24 20.30
C HIS A 143 -15.58 7.67 21.53
N TYR A 144 -16.81 7.16 21.70
CA TYR A 144 -17.66 7.43 22.86
C TYR A 144 -17.30 6.57 24.09
N LYS A 145 -16.48 5.54 23.89
CA LYS A 145 -15.95 4.65 24.94
C LYS A 145 -14.44 4.59 24.84
N LYS A 146 -13.78 4.25 25.96
CA LYS A 146 -12.34 4.01 25.96
C LYS A 146 -12.01 2.99 24.85
N PHE A 147 -11.14 3.39 23.94
CA PHE A 147 -10.69 2.55 22.86
C PHE A 147 -9.35 1.93 23.24
N ASP A 148 -9.32 0.60 23.27
CA ASP A 148 -8.10 -0.17 23.45
C ASP A 148 -7.80 -0.95 22.15
N PHE A 149 -6.66 -0.67 21.56
CA PHE A 149 -6.23 -1.30 20.31
C PHE A 149 -6.06 -2.80 20.44
N TYR A 150 -5.44 -3.25 21.52
CA TYR A 150 -5.13 -4.66 21.72
C TYR A 150 -6.39 -5.47 22.08
N GLU A 151 -7.29 -4.89 22.82
CA GLU A 151 -8.59 -5.51 23.10
C GLU A 151 -9.40 -5.68 21.83
N LYS A 152 -9.46 -4.63 20.98
CA LYS A 152 -10.13 -4.72 19.68
C LYS A 152 -9.48 -5.78 18.79
N LEU A 153 -8.16 -5.82 18.73
CA LEU A 153 -7.41 -6.80 17.93
C LEU A 153 -7.73 -8.23 18.41
N LYS A 154 -7.70 -8.47 19.72
CA LYS A 154 -8.04 -9.76 20.33
C LYS A 154 -9.46 -10.18 20.01
N ASN A 155 -10.43 -9.26 20.14
CA ASN A 155 -11.83 -9.56 19.88
C ASN A 155 -12.11 -9.82 18.39
N SER A 156 -11.38 -9.14 17.48
CA SER A 156 -11.59 -9.29 16.05
C SER A 156 -10.93 -10.54 15.45
N PHE A 157 -9.81 -11.02 16.03
CA PHE A 157 -8.98 -12.02 15.35
C PHE A 157 -8.63 -13.25 16.21
N ILE A 158 -8.73 -13.19 17.52
CA ILE A 158 -8.29 -14.26 18.42
C ILE A 158 -9.44 -14.92 19.15
N LYS A 159 -10.37 -14.13 19.71
CA LYS A 159 -11.54 -14.69 20.35
C LYS A 159 -12.45 -15.34 19.32
N ARG A 160 -12.61 -16.67 19.46
CA ARG A 160 -13.74 -17.36 18.85
C ARG A 160 -14.97 -17.05 19.71
N SER A 161 -16.01 -16.53 19.10
CA SER A 161 -17.35 -16.41 19.72
C SER A 161 -17.90 -17.79 20.05
#